data_f796346e1870d1e9cf5d5051cd5e0361
#
_entry.id   f796346e1870d1e9cf5d5051cd5e0361
#
_cell.length_a   1.000
_cell.length_b   1.000
_cell.length_c   1.000
_cell.angle_alpha   90.00
_cell.angle_beta   90.00
_cell.angle_gamma   90.00
#
_symmetry.space_group_name_H-M   'P 1'
#
loop_
_entity.id
_entity.type
_entity.pdbx_description
1 polymer ?
#
loop_
_entity_poly.entity_id
_entity_poly.type
_entity_poly.pdbx_seq_one_letter_code
_entity_poly.pdbx_strand_id
1 'polypeptide(L)'
;MNLRDRIDRRRSARGDRQLVVDRDHLSPTVHRSEPVGRGPALEQLLDVLEPVFDGQLPPPVAVVGPQGSGTSALVVALFGALNDRLGDVDRSFGTTTRASPSEHVTWFVHVDGRRVDSEFAFYRAVLSVLSREPVPESGIGTDDLQERVERRLRGGRRAVVAIDHHDEPETLTYGRVRDLLESAGVADRVTAVPVGRQVPDGWDGATVSLPAYRSHELVDVITDRASTGLAAGGIDHESVRDLAEWADGNAHDALAALFVAAVAAEADDADRIADRHVDRGRADVPPDGVHLDRALALSENRQRVLAHLVALDERRSTAGTPIGDLAGEIAARSSLTTGTVKRFLYELAERGVLERIHLESDGSGRNPSAVAPLVPATAFRELTDASLEGSPGTDDTDGSTEPRGSTDTAGS
;
A
#
# COMPACT_ATOMS: atom_id res chain seq x y z
N MET A 1 19.35 44.28 17.16
CA MET A 1 18.78 42.94 16.86
C MET A 1 17.69 43.17 15.85
N ASN A 2 17.91 42.73 14.62
CA ASN A 2 16.99 43.06 13.51
C ASN A 2 15.78 42.11 13.48
N LEU A 3 14.79 42.41 12.64
CA LEU A 3 13.55 41.65 12.51
C LEU A 3 13.82 40.22 11.97
N ARG A 4 14.86 40.05 11.12
CA ARG A 4 15.29 38.75 10.60
C ARG A 4 15.80 37.85 11.72
N ASP A 5 16.67 38.37 12.61
CA ASP A 5 17.19 37.60 13.76
C ASP A 5 16.08 37.15 14.72
N ARG A 6 14.96 37.92 14.79
CA ARG A 6 13.79 37.54 15.60
C ARG A 6 12.95 36.45 14.91
N ILE A 7 12.86 36.51 13.59
CA ILE A 7 12.15 35.51 12.78
C ILE A 7 12.94 34.18 12.80
N ASP A 8 14.25 34.27 12.57
CA ASP A 8 15.13 33.07 12.56
C ASP A 8 15.21 32.43 13.94
N ARG A 9 15.21 33.21 15.04
CA ARG A 9 15.15 32.67 16.40
C ARG A 9 13.79 32.01 16.70
N ARG A 10 12.68 32.57 16.21
CA ARG A 10 11.37 31.92 16.35
C ARG A 10 11.25 30.70 15.46
N ARG A 11 11.88 30.69 14.30
CA ARG A 11 11.95 29.52 13.40
C ARG A 11 12.82 28.43 14.02
N SER A 12 13.99 28.76 14.58
CA SER A 12 14.85 27.83 15.31
C SER A 12 14.18 27.30 16.59
N ALA A 13 13.50 28.17 17.35
CA ALA A 13 12.74 27.77 18.54
C ALA A 13 11.51 26.92 18.21
N ARG A 14 10.97 27.05 17.01
CA ARG A 14 9.90 26.17 16.51
C ARG A 14 10.46 24.86 15.95
N GLY A 15 11.62 24.89 15.30
CA GLY A 15 12.36 23.71 14.85
C GLY A 15 12.83 22.81 16.01
N ASP A 16 13.23 23.42 17.15
CA ASP A 16 13.59 22.70 18.37
C ASP A 16 12.39 22.09 19.14
N ARG A 17 11.15 22.42 18.72
CA ARG A 17 9.90 21.92 19.32
C ARG A 17 9.06 21.04 18.39
N GLN A 18 9.54 20.74 17.20
CA GLN A 18 8.80 19.89 16.29
C GLN A 18 8.81 18.46 16.84
N LEU A 19 7.64 17.97 17.26
CA LEU A 19 7.49 16.63 17.81
C LEU A 19 7.73 15.55 16.76
N VAL A 20 7.12 15.70 15.57
CA VAL A 20 7.30 14.77 14.44
C VAL A 20 8.48 15.21 13.60
N VAL A 21 9.56 14.43 13.63
CA VAL A 21 10.81 14.67 12.89
C VAL A 21 10.75 14.05 11.50
N ASP A 22 10.22 12.85 11.41
CA ASP A 22 10.06 12.13 10.15
C ASP A 22 8.71 11.41 10.14
N ARG A 23 7.78 11.94 9.34
CA ARG A 23 6.41 11.44 9.24
C ARG A 23 6.33 10.09 8.54
N ASP A 24 7.20 9.83 7.57
CA ASP A 24 7.24 8.56 6.84
C ASP A 24 7.64 7.41 7.76
N HIS A 25 8.54 7.67 8.72
CA HIS A 25 8.92 6.67 9.73
C HIS A 25 7.79 6.32 10.69
N LEU A 26 6.83 7.19 10.90
CA LEU A 26 5.64 6.92 11.73
C LEU A 26 4.51 6.27 10.92
N SER A 27 4.52 6.42 9.59
CA SER A 27 3.45 5.93 8.74
C SER A 27 3.28 4.40 8.85
N PRO A 28 2.05 3.90 9.06
CA PRO A 28 1.77 2.46 9.10
C PRO A 28 1.96 1.77 7.74
N THR A 29 2.04 2.54 6.64
CA THR A 29 2.10 2.05 5.26
C THR A 29 3.52 2.02 4.68
N VAL A 30 4.49 2.60 5.38
CA VAL A 30 5.90 2.58 4.96
C VAL A 30 6.64 1.40 5.59
N HIS A 31 7.15 0.50 4.75
CA HIS A 31 7.93 -0.63 5.18
C HIS A 31 9.40 -0.25 5.44
N ARG A 32 9.97 -0.80 6.52
CA ARG A 32 11.39 -0.65 6.86
C ARG A 32 12.24 -1.65 6.07
N SER A 33 13.48 -1.27 5.76
CA SER A 33 14.46 -2.18 5.16
C SER A 33 14.85 -3.35 6.08
N GLU A 34 14.70 -3.18 7.39
CA GLU A 34 14.95 -4.20 8.40
C GLU A 34 13.71 -4.37 9.28
N PRO A 35 12.85 -5.37 9.02
CA PRO A 35 11.64 -5.60 9.81
C PRO A 35 11.98 -6.15 11.20
N VAL A 36 11.56 -5.43 12.24
CA VAL A 36 11.80 -5.78 13.64
C VAL A 36 11.04 -7.06 14.01
N GLY A 37 11.68 -7.95 14.78
CA GLY A 37 11.04 -9.16 15.35
C GLY A 37 10.76 -10.28 14.36
N ARG A 38 11.24 -10.20 13.10
CA ARG A 38 10.95 -11.19 12.03
C ARG A 38 12.17 -12.01 11.59
N GLY A 39 13.27 -11.97 12.36
CA GLY A 39 14.50 -12.73 12.08
C GLY A 39 14.28 -14.21 11.76
N PRO A 40 13.58 -15.00 12.59
CA PRO A 40 13.37 -16.43 12.31
C PRO A 40 12.61 -16.69 10.98
N ALA A 41 11.60 -15.90 10.65
CA ALA A 41 10.87 -16.05 9.39
C ALA A 41 11.72 -15.58 8.19
N LEU A 42 12.57 -14.58 8.39
CA LEU A 42 13.53 -14.11 7.39
C LEU A 42 14.52 -15.21 7.03
N GLU A 43 15.15 -15.87 8.04
CA GLU A 43 16.07 -16.97 7.81
C GLU A 43 15.37 -18.14 7.12
N GLN A 44 14.17 -18.53 7.56
CA GLN A 44 13.40 -19.59 6.92
C GLN A 44 13.09 -19.28 5.44
N LEU A 45 12.75 -18.03 5.11
CA LEU A 45 12.50 -17.65 3.72
C LEU A 45 13.80 -17.62 2.91
N LEU A 46 14.90 -17.17 3.50
CA LEU A 46 16.24 -17.21 2.88
C LEU A 46 16.68 -18.64 2.57
N ASP A 47 16.47 -19.59 3.48
CA ASP A 47 16.79 -21.01 3.28
C ASP A 47 16.03 -21.58 2.06
N VAL A 48 14.74 -21.24 1.91
CA VAL A 48 13.94 -21.67 0.75
C VAL A 48 14.41 -20.99 -0.55
N LEU A 49 14.87 -19.75 -0.46
CA LEU A 49 15.37 -18.99 -1.62
C LEU A 49 16.84 -19.30 -1.95
N GLU A 50 17.56 -20.12 -1.16
CA GLU A 50 18.99 -20.43 -1.36
C GLU A 50 19.35 -20.81 -2.81
N PRO A 51 18.53 -21.59 -3.58
CA PRO A 51 18.86 -21.97 -4.96
C PRO A 51 19.09 -20.78 -5.91
N VAL A 52 18.57 -19.58 -5.57
CA VAL A 52 18.78 -18.40 -6.43
C VAL A 52 20.24 -17.96 -6.49
N PHE A 53 21.05 -18.25 -5.47
CA PHE A 53 22.48 -17.93 -5.45
C PHE A 53 23.28 -18.81 -6.43
N ASP A 54 22.75 -19.99 -6.78
CA ASP A 54 23.29 -20.88 -7.80
C ASP A 54 22.62 -20.68 -9.17
N GLY A 55 21.84 -19.59 -9.35
CA GLY A 55 21.12 -19.28 -10.56
C GLY A 55 19.96 -20.23 -10.86
N GLN A 56 19.39 -20.89 -9.87
CA GLN A 56 18.22 -21.75 -10.02
C GLN A 56 16.97 -21.08 -9.45
N LEU A 57 15.80 -21.52 -9.90
CA LEU A 57 14.54 -21.08 -9.30
C LEU A 57 14.35 -21.77 -7.93
N PRO A 58 13.87 -21.04 -6.93
CA PRO A 58 13.50 -21.66 -5.66
C PRO A 58 12.25 -22.53 -5.83
N PRO A 59 12.02 -23.52 -4.96
CA PRO A 59 10.77 -24.27 -4.94
C PRO A 59 9.59 -23.34 -4.61
N PRO A 60 8.33 -23.77 -4.92
CA PRO A 60 7.15 -23.02 -4.53
C PRO A 60 7.12 -22.76 -3.02
N VAL A 61 6.95 -21.50 -2.64
CA VAL A 61 6.87 -21.06 -1.23
C VAL A 61 5.78 -20.02 -1.07
N ALA A 62 4.98 -20.15 -0.01
CA ALA A 62 4.00 -19.16 0.41
C ALA A 62 4.47 -18.45 1.69
N VAL A 63 4.16 -17.17 1.84
CA VAL A 63 4.42 -16.39 3.05
C VAL A 63 3.08 -15.96 3.63
N VAL A 64 2.72 -16.48 4.80
CA VAL A 64 1.38 -16.25 5.36
C VAL A 64 1.43 -15.81 6.82
N GLY A 65 0.43 -15.05 7.21
CA GLY A 65 0.24 -14.63 8.60
C GLY A 65 -1.00 -13.77 8.79
N PRO A 66 -1.49 -13.61 10.02
CA PRO A 66 -2.63 -12.76 10.30
C PRO A 66 -2.33 -11.31 9.92
N GLN A 67 -3.39 -10.51 9.82
CA GLN A 67 -3.27 -9.08 9.54
C GLN A 67 -2.31 -8.41 10.52
N GLY A 68 -1.43 -7.53 10.01
CA GLY A 68 -0.44 -6.82 10.81
C GLY A 68 0.73 -7.69 11.31
N SER A 69 0.84 -8.94 10.88
CA SER A 69 2.00 -9.80 11.24
C SER A 69 3.30 -9.45 10.51
N GLY A 70 3.28 -8.54 9.55
CA GLY A 70 4.47 -8.07 8.82
C GLY A 70 4.90 -8.96 7.66
N THR A 71 4.01 -9.76 7.06
CA THR A 71 4.28 -10.56 5.85
C THR A 71 4.78 -9.70 4.70
N SER A 72 4.05 -8.65 4.34
CA SER A 72 4.44 -7.68 3.29
C SER A 72 5.77 -7.00 3.60
N ALA A 73 5.96 -6.54 4.83
CA ALA A 73 7.19 -5.87 5.26
C ALA A 73 8.42 -6.79 5.13
N LEU A 74 8.29 -8.06 5.51
CA LEU A 74 9.34 -9.07 5.37
C LEU A 74 9.74 -9.27 3.91
N VAL A 75 8.75 -9.49 3.04
CA VAL A 75 8.98 -9.77 1.62
C VAL A 75 9.56 -8.56 0.90
N VAL A 76 9.01 -7.36 1.12
CA VAL A 76 9.52 -6.12 0.53
C VAL A 76 10.96 -5.86 0.94
N ALA A 77 11.28 -6.00 2.24
CA ALA A 77 12.64 -5.80 2.75
C ALA A 77 13.63 -6.82 2.16
N LEU A 78 13.26 -8.10 2.17
CA LEU A 78 14.12 -9.16 1.64
C LEU A 78 14.35 -9.03 0.14
N PHE A 79 13.28 -8.81 -0.64
CA PHE A 79 13.38 -8.64 -2.09
C PHE A 79 14.18 -7.40 -2.47
N GLY A 80 14.04 -6.30 -1.72
CA GLY A 80 14.89 -5.12 -1.87
C GLY A 80 16.38 -5.45 -1.66
N ALA A 81 16.70 -6.08 -0.54
CA ALA A 81 18.08 -6.47 -0.22
C ALA A 81 18.70 -7.46 -1.23
N LEU A 82 17.90 -8.42 -1.72
CA LEU A 82 18.34 -9.37 -2.74
C LEU A 82 18.57 -8.68 -4.10
N ASN A 83 17.69 -7.77 -4.51
CA ASN A 83 17.90 -6.98 -5.73
C ASN A 83 19.14 -6.08 -5.64
N ASP A 84 19.41 -5.46 -4.49
CA ASP A 84 20.60 -4.65 -4.28
C ASP A 84 21.87 -5.49 -4.38
N ARG A 85 21.86 -6.71 -3.86
CA ARG A 85 23.03 -7.62 -3.86
C ARG A 85 23.24 -8.32 -5.19
N LEU A 86 22.17 -8.83 -5.81
CA LEU A 86 22.23 -9.64 -7.04
C LEU A 86 22.04 -8.80 -8.31
N GLY A 87 21.35 -7.68 -8.23
CA GLY A 87 21.17 -6.73 -9.33
C GLY A 87 22.43 -5.92 -9.68
N ASP A 88 23.36 -5.73 -8.73
CA ASP A 88 24.63 -5.02 -8.97
C ASP A 88 25.65 -5.78 -9.82
N VAL A 89 25.47 -7.08 -9.99
CA VAL A 89 26.33 -7.87 -10.89
C VAL A 89 26.28 -7.33 -12.34
N ASP A 90 25.15 -6.76 -12.74
CA ASP A 90 24.97 -6.12 -14.04
C ASP A 90 25.57 -4.69 -14.13
N ARG A 91 25.94 -4.05 -12.98
CA ARG A 91 26.60 -2.73 -12.92
C ARG A 91 28.14 -2.81 -13.06
N SER A 92 28.73 -3.96 -12.81
CA SER A 92 30.20 -4.12 -12.76
C SER A 92 30.88 -4.29 -14.11
N PHE A 93 30.17 -4.27 -15.25
CA PHE A 93 30.73 -4.52 -16.57
C PHE A 93 31.55 -3.37 -17.20
N GLY A 94 31.87 -2.31 -16.41
CA GLY A 94 32.63 -1.16 -16.91
C GLY A 94 34.15 -1.24 -16.81
N THR A 95 34.78 -2.04 -15.92
CA THR A 95 36.20 -1.81 -15.59
C THR A 95 37.06 -2.99 -15.17
N THR A 96 36.67 -4.26 -15.19
CA THR A 96 37.61 -5.34 -14.81
C THR A 96 37.49 -6.60 -15.68
N THR A 97 38.56 -6.89 -16.38
CA THR A 97 38.79 -7.93 -17.37
C THR A 97 38.94 -9.36 -16.80
N ARG A 98 38.43 -9.70 -15.62
CA ARG A 98 38.62 -11.02 -14.99
C ARG A 98 37.52 -11.54 -14.06
N ALA A 99 36.29 -11.09 -14.18
CA ALA A 99 35.17 -11.83 -13.58
C ALA A 99 34.43 -12.53 -14.70
N SER A 100 34.31 -13.86 -14.62
CA SER A 100 33.33 -14.59 -15.45
C SER A 100 31.97 -13.96 -15.24
N PRO A 101 31.25 -13.59 -16.33
CA PRO A 101 29.88 -13.11 -16.14
C PRO A 101 29.11 -14.23 -15.45
N SER A 102 28.51 -13.97 -14.30
CA SER A 102 27.48 -14.86 -13.77
C SER A 102 26.36 -14.86 -14.81
N GLU A 103 26.24 -15.94 -15.57
CA GLU A 103 25.28 -16.09 -16.67
C GLU A 103 23.83 -16.04 -16.20
N HIS A 104 23.60 -15.97 -14.88
CA HIS A 104 22.31 -16.09 -14.26
C HIS A 104 21.95 -14.84 -13.46
N VAL A 105 20.94 -14.13 -13.90
CA VAL A 105 20.35 -12.99 -13.19
C VAL A 105 18.95 -13.38 -12.70
N THR A 106 18.72 -13.23 -11.41
CA THR A 106 17.40 -13.42 -10.82
C THR A 106 16.89 -12.08 -10.27
N TRP A 107 15.73 -11.64 -10.72
CA TRP A 107 15.03 -10.47 -10.18
C TRP A 107 14.00 -10.87 -9.15
N PHE A 108 13.84 -10.03 -8.14
CA PHE A 108 12.83 -10.18 -7.09
C PHE A 108 11.80 -9.09 -7.28
N VAL A 109 10.59 -9.48 -7.66
CA VAL A 109 9.50 -8.58 -8.01
C VAL A 109 8.42 -8.67 -6.93
N HIS A 110 8.10 -7.56 -6.30
CA HIS A 110 6.93 -7.45 -5.41
C HIS A 110 5.77 -6.82 -6.18
N VAL A 111 4.66 -7.52 -6.25
CA VAL A 111 3.41 -7.08 -6.86
C VAL A 111 2.35 -6.94 -5.77
N ASP A 112 1.92 -5.71 -5.50
CA ASP A 112 0.77 -5.45 -4.63
C ASP A 112 -0.52 -5.75 -5.40
N GLY A 113 -1.18 -6.85 -5.04
CA GLY A 113 -2.41 -7.32 -5.68
C GLY A 113 -3.58 -6.32 -5.60
N ARG A 114 -3.56 -5.41 -4.64
CA ARG A 114 -4.55 -4.34 -4.48
C ARG A 114 -4.47 -3.27 -5.57
N ARG A 115 -3.27 -3.07 -6.16
CA ARG A 115 -2.98 -2.09 -7.21
C ARG A 115 -3.06 -2.67 -8.62
N VAL A 116 -3.23 -3.98 -8.73
CA VAL A 116 -3.24 -4.71 -10.00
C VAL A 116 -4.65 -5.22 -10.26
N ASP A 117 -5.40 -4.52 -11.08
CA ASP A 117 -6.78 -4.82 -11.44
C ASP A 117 -6.93 -5.43 -12.86
N SER A 118 -5.83 -5.53 -13.61
CA SER A 118 -5.83 -6.00 -15.00
C SER A 118 -4.52 -6.72 -15.38
N GLU A 119 -4.57 -7.47 -16.46
CA GLU A 119 -3.38 -8.10 -17.05
C GLU A 119 -2.33 -7.07 -17.44
N PHE A 120 -2.78 -5.94 -17.99
CA PHE A 120 -1.90 -4.80 -18.31
C PHE A 120 -1.14 -4.31 -17.08
N ALA A 121 -1.86 -4.08 -15.97
CA ALA A 121 -1.26 -3.61 -14.73
C ALA A 121 -0.27 -4.64 -14.15
N PHE A 122 -0.57 -5.95 -14.26
CA PHE A 122 0.34 -7.01 -13.85
C PHE A 122 1.64 -7.01 -14.64
N TYR A 123 1.56 -7.09 -15.98
CA TYR A 123 2.78 -7.11 -16.81
C TYR A 123 3.58 -5.81 -16.68
N ARG A 124 2.90 -4.67 -16.52
CA ARG A 124 3.56 -3.39 -16.26
C ARG A 124 4.32 -3.40 -14.93
N ALA A 125 3.69 -3.89 -13.85
CA ALA A 125 4.32 -4.00 -12.54
C ALA A 125 5.57 -4.92 -12.58
N VAL A 126 5.46 -6.08 -13.21
CA VAL A 126 6.60 -6.99 -13.40
C VAL A 126 7.68 -6.32 -14.23
N LEU A 127 7.36 -5.75 -15.39
CA LEU A 127 8.32 -5.14 -16.30
C LEU A 127 9.03 -3.93 -15.68
N SER A 128 8.38 -3.17 -14.79
CA SER A 128 8.98 -2.01 -14.13
C SER A 128 10.21 -2.38 -13.29
N VAL A 129 10.24 -3.59 -12.73
CA VAL A 129 11.41 -4.12 -11.99
C VAL A 129 12.43 -4.75 -12.93
N LEU A 130 11.97 -5.47 -13.97
CA LEU A 130 12.86 -6.12 -14.93
C LEU A 130 13.56 -5.13 -15.89
N SER A 131 13.04 -3.92 -16.03
CA SER A 131 13.54 -2.89 -16.95
C SER A 131 14.19 -1.74 -16.20
N ARG A 132 15.29 -1.21 -16.78
CA ARG A 132 15.90 0.05 -16.34
C ARG A 132 15.21 1.28 -16.91
N GLU A 133 14.46 1.09 -18.00
CA GLU A 133 13.74 2.16 -18.68
C GLU A 133 12.33 2.28 -18.06
N PRO A 134 11.82 3.49 -17.89
CA PRO A 134 10.46 3.69 -17.44
C PRO A 134 9.47 2.96 -18.35
N VAL A 135 8.54 2.22 -17.75
CA VAL A 135 7.48 1.54 -18.48
C VAL A 135 6.30 2.50 -18.63
N PRO A 136 5.84 2.80 -19.86
CA PRO A 136 4.71 3.72 -20.04
C PRO A 136 3.45 3.28 -19.31
N GLU A 137 2.69 4.25 -18.79
CA GLU A 137 1.41 4.00 -18.13
C GLU A 137 0.26 3.77 -19.10
N SER A 138 0.41 4.26 -20.34
CA SER A 138 -0.59 4.14 -21.40
C SER A 138 0.09 4.16 -22.78
N GLY A 139 -0.69 3.87 -23.83
CA GLY A 139 -0.21 3.95 -25.21
C GLY A 139 0.53 2.72 -25.74
N ILE A 140 0.61 1.64 -24.95
CA ILE A 140 1.11 0.33 -25.37
C ILE A 140 0.08 -0.75 -25.07
N GLY A 141 0.08 -1.83 -25.86
CA GLY A 141 -0.84 -2.96 -25.69
C GLY A 141 -0.36 -3.92 -24.58
N THR A 142 -1.28 -4.73 -24.05
CA THR A 142 -0.98 -5.80 -23.08
C THR A 142 -0.03 -6.81 -23.72
N ASP A 143 -0.24 -7.16 -24.99
CA ASP A 143 0.61 -8.10 -25.74
C ASP A 143 2.06 -7.59 -25.85
N ASP A 144 2.25 -6.27 -26.07
CA ASP A 144 3.59 -5.66 -26.13
C ASP A 144 4.30 -5.74 -24.77
N LEU A 145 3.57 -5.56 -23.66
CA LEU A 145 4.14 -5.72 -22.31
C LEU A 145 4.53 -7.16 -22.05
N GLN A 146 3.65 -8.10 -22.40
CA GLN A 146 3.89 -9.54 -22.30
C GLN A 146 5.15 -9.96 -23.08
N GLU A 147 5.29 -9.56 -24.35
CA GLU A 147 6.48 -9.83 -25.15
C GLU A 147 7.76 -9.21 -24.54
N ARG A 148 7.65 -8.03 -23.95
CA ARG A 148 8.79 -7.40 -23.26
C ARG A 148 9.21 -8.17 -22.02
N VAL A 149 8.27 -8.67 -21.21
CA VAL A 149 8.53 -9.53 -20.05
C VAL A 149 9.21 -10.82 -20.52
N GLU A 150 8.66 -11.50 -21.52
CA GLU A 150 9.26 -12.71 -22.09
C GLU A 150 10.70 -12.45 -22.59
N ARG A 151 10.92 -11.37 -23.31
CA ARG A 151 12.23 -10.98 -23.84
C ARG A 151 13.24 -10.71 -22.72
N ARG A 152 12.81 -10.08 -21.62
CA ARG A 152 13.67 -9.80 -20.46
C ARG A 152 14.11 -11.07 -19.74
N LEU A 153 13.25 -12.08 -19.71
CA LEU A 153 13.53 -13.36 -19.04
C LEU A 153 14.20 -14.41 -19.95
N ARG A 154 14.61 -14.05 -21.18
CA ARG A 154 15.39 -14.94 -22.07
C ARG A 154 16.85 -15.08 -21.61
N GLY A 155 17.52 -16.16 -22.03
CA GLY A 155 18.97 -16.31 -21.89
C GLY A 155 19.42 -16.59 -20.45
N GLY A 156 18.74 -17.48 -19.73
CA GLY A 156 19.14 -17.88 -18.36
C GLY A 156 18.67 -16.92 -17.26
N ARG A 157 17.90 -15.88 -17.61
CA ARG A 157 17.35 -14.90 -16.69
C ARG A 157 16.06 -15.41 -16.04
N ARG A 158 15.89 -15.14 -14.77
CA ARG A 158 14.79 -15.64 -13.93
C ARG A 158 14.19 -14.54 -13.08
N ALA A 159 13.00 -14.80 -12.55
CA ALA A 159 12.39 -13.93 -11.56
C ALA A 159 11.71 -14.72 -10.44
N VAL A 160 11.70 -14.15 -9.25
CA VAL A 160 10.82 -14.55 -8.13
C VAL A 160 9.81 -13.41 -7.96
N VAL A 161 8.53 -13.72 -8.15
CA VAL A 161 7.45 -12.73 -8.15
C VAL A 161 6.55 -12.97 -6.95
N ALA A 162 6.63 -12.11 -5.96
CA ALA A 162 5.70 -12.12 -4.83
C ALA A 162 4.40 -11.43 -5.23
N ILE A 163 3.28 -12.11 -4.96
CA ILE A 163 1.93 -11.60 -5.16
C ILE A 163 1.35 -11.34 -3.78
N ASP A 164 1.42 -10.10 -3.36
CA ASP A 164 0.95 -9.69 -2.05
C ASP A 164 -0.55 -9.46 -2.04
N HIS A 165 -1.19 -9.78 -0.91
CA HIS A 165 -2.64 -9.65 -0.71
C HIS A 165 -3.48 -10.50 -1.69
N HIS A 166 -2.95 -11.63 -2.16
CA HIS A 166 -3.62 -12.49 -3.15
C HIS A 166 -4.95 -13.08 -2.69
N ASP A 167 -5.22 -13.09 -1.40
CA ASP A 167 -6.41 -13.64 -0.74
C ASP A 167 -7.40 -12.57 -0.26
N GLU A 168 -7.18 -11.31 -0.63
CA GLU A 168 -8.10 -10.22 -0.32
C GLU A 168 -9.20 -10.06 -1.39
N PRO A 169 -10.37 -9.49 -1.04
CA PRO A 169 -11.44 -9.23 -2.01
C PRO A 169 -10.98 -8.31 -3.14
N GLU A 170 -11.37 -8.63 -4.37
CA GLU A 170 -11.11 -7.84 -5.57
C GLU A 170 -9.61 -7.61 -5.85
N THR A 171 -8.76 -8.57 -5.47
CA THR A 171 -7.32 -8.57 -5.76
C THR A 171 -6.96 -9.64 -6.78
N LEU A 172 -5.77 -9.53 -7.35
CA LEU A 172 -5.24 -10.50 -8.28
C LEU A 172 -4.89 -11.80 -7.56
N THR A 173 -5.63 -12.87 -7.83
CA THR A 173 -5.44 -14.17 -7.18
C THR A 173 -4.17 -14.86 -7.68
N TYR A 174 -3.58 -15.71 -6.84
CA TYR A 174 -2.42 -16.53 -7.20
C TYR A 174 -2.67 -17.42 -8.44
N GLY A 175 -3.87 -18.01 -8.55
CA GLY A 175 -4.24 -18.81 -9.72
C GLY A 175 -4.21 -17.99 -11.01
N ARG A 176 -4.76 -16.77 -10.98
CA ARG A 176 -4.75 -15.87 -12.13
C ARG A 176 -3.34 -15.46 -12.54
N VAL A 177 -2.45 -15.22 -11.57
CA VAL A 177 -1.04 -14.92 -11.87
C VAL A 177 -0.36 -16.09 -12.57
N ARG A 178 -0.60 -17.31 -12.13
CA ARG A 178 -0.07 -18.49 -12.82
C ARG A 178 -0.51 -18.56 -14.28
N ASP A 179 -1.81 -18.36 -14.53
CA ASP A 179 -2.36 -18.33 -15.89
C ASP A 179 -1.68 -17.25 -16.76
N LEU A 180 -1.42 -16.06 -16.20
CA LEU A 180 -0.73 -14.97 -16.90
C LEU A 180 0.72 -15.32 -17.21
N LEU A 181 1.46 -15.95 -16.29
CA LEU A 181 2.84 -16.40 -16.52
C LEU A 181 2.91 -17.52 -17.56
N GLU A 182 1.96 -18.43 -17.56
CA GLU A 182 1.82 -19.48 -18.57
C GLU A 182 1.53 -18.88 -19.96
N SER A 183 0.58 -17.94 -20.03
CA SER A 183 0.22 -17.24 -21.26
C SER A 183 1.39 -16.45 -21.86
N ALA A 184 2.25 -15.90 -21.00
CA ALA A 184 3.48 -15.21 -21.40
C ALA A 184 4.63 -16.16 -21.78
N GLY A 185 4.48 -17.48 -21.64
CA GLY A 185 5.52 -18.47 -21.93
C GLY A 185 6.76 -18.34 -21.02
N VAL A 186 6.58 -17.87 -19.78
CA VAL A 186 7.67 -17.64 -18.82
C VAL A 186 7.53 -18.45 -17.51
N ALA A 187 6.53 -19.32 -17.43
CA ALA A 187 6.26 -20.11 -16.22
C ALA A 187 7.45 -20.98 -15.77
N ASP A 188 8.30 -21.39 -16.68
CA ASP A 188 9.55 -22.15 -16.42
C ASP A 188 10.72 -21.28 -15.94
N ARG A 189 10.55 -19.97 -15.91
CA ARG A 189 11.58 -18.95 -15.55
C ARG A 189 11.16 -18.08 -14.37
N VAL A 190 9.97 -18.33 -13.82
CA VAL A 190 9.41 -17.53 -12.73
C VAL A 190 8.88 -18.43 -11.63
N THR A 191 9.31 -18.19 -10.39
CA THR A 191 8.61 -18.73 -9.22
C THR A 191 7.67 -17.65 -8.65
N ALA A 192 6.38 -17.95 -8.60
CA ALA A 192 5.38 -17.09 -7.99
C ALA A 192 5.25 -17.42 -6.49
N VAL A 193 5.33 -16.39 -5.64
CA VAL A 193 5.27 -16.49 -4.18
C VAL A 193 3.99 -15.81 -3.70
N PRO A 194 2.94 -16.56 -3.33
CA PRO A 194 1.75 -15.97 -2.72
C PRO A 194 2.08 -15.43 -1.32
N VAL A 195 1.67 -14.19 -1.05
CA VAL A 195 1.82 -13.50 0.23
C VAL A 195 0.44 -13.05 0.68
N GLY A 196 0.03 -13.41 1.90
CA GLY A 196 -1.30 -13.09 2.39
C GLY A 196 -1.61 -13.70 3.77
N ARG A 197 -2.89 -13.85 4.06
CA ARG A 197 -3.35 -14.43 5.33
C ARG A 197 -3.45 -15.95 5.27
N GLN A 198 -3.68 -16.50 4.09
CA GLN A 198 -3.87 -17.92 3.86
C GLN A 198 -3.07 -18.40 2.63
N VAL A 199 -2.75 -19.67 2.59
CA VAL A 199 -2.19 -20.29 1.39
C VAL A 199 -3.28 -20.43 0.32
N PRO A 200 -2.91 -20.43 -0.98
CA PRO A 200 -3.86 -20.73 -2.06
C PRO A 200 -4.48 -22.12 -1.93
N ASP A 201 -5.70 -22.28 -2.45
CA ASP A 201 -6.36 -23.60 -2.49
C ASP A 201 -5.49 -24.64 -3.22
N GLY A 202 -5.37 -25.83 -2.62
CA GLY A 202 -4.56 -26.92 -3.16
C GLY A 202 -3.05 -26.69 -3.09
N TRP A 203 -2.58 -25.79 -2.20
CA TRP A 203 -1.16 -25.51 -2.00
C TRP A 203 -0.38 -26.75 -1.53
N ASP A 204 0.71 -27.07 -2.22
CA ASP A 204 1.61 -28.18 -1.93
C ASP A 204 3.09 -27.78 -1.73
N GLY A 205 3.36 -26.46 -1.81
CA GLY A 205 4.70 -25.90 -1.61
C GLY A 205 5.06 -25.67 -0.15
N ALA A 206 6.28 -25.17 0.07
CA ALA A 206 6.73 -24.72 1.40
C ALA A 206 5.87 -23.55 1.90
N THR A 207 5.80 -23.41 3.23
CA THR A 207 5.06 -22.30 3.86
C THR A 207 5.90 -21.68 4.96
N VAL A 208 6.15 -20.39 4.83
CA VAL A 208 6.73 -19.53 5.87
C VAL A 208 5.60 -18.82 6.58
N SER A 209 5.40 -19.15 7.85
CA SER A 209 4.29 -18.61 8.65
C SER A 209 4.80 -17.59 9.67
N LEU A 210 4.23 -16.39 9.62
CA LEU A 210 4.48 -15.32 10.58
C LEU A 210 3.32 -15.28 11.59
N PRO A 211 3.56 -15.61 12.87
CA PRO A 211 2.53 -15.44 13.89
C PRO A 211 2.24 -13.94 14.14
N ALA A 212 1.10 -13.63 14.75
CA ALA A 212 0.88 -12.31 15.33
C ALA A 212 2.05 -11.91 16.24
N TYR A 213 2.34 -10.63 16.32
CA TYR A 213 3.39 -10.14 17.21
C TYR A 213 3.04 -10.40 18.68
N ARG A 214 4.05 -10.75 19.49
CA ARG A 214 3.91 -10.70 20.95
C ARG A 214 4.01 -9.25 21.42
N SER A 215 3.39 -8.93 22.55
CA SER A 215 3.37 -7.55 23.08
C SER A 215 4.77 -6.92 23.16
N HIS A 216 5.80 -7.64 23.63
CA HIS A 216 7.16 -7.12 23.70
C HIS A 216 7.79 -6.86 22.30
N GLU A 217 7.45 -7.68 21.30
CA GLU A 217 7.91 -7.47 19.91
C GLU A 217 7.24 -6.21 19.31
N LEU A 218 5.96 -5.94 19.65
CA LEU A 218 5.30 -4.69 19.26
C LEU A 218 5.90 -3.47 19.96
N VAL A 219 6.31 -3.61 21.23
CA VAL A 219 7.06 -2.55 21.93
C VAL A 219 8.34 -2.19 21.17
N ASP A 220 9.06 -3.21 20.68
CA ASP A 220 10.27 -2.99 19.88
C ASP A 220 9.95 -2.31 18.54
N VAL A 221 8.88 -2.75 17.83
CA VAL A 221 8.42 -2.12 16.57
C VAL A 221 8.03 -0.66 16.78
N ILE A 222 7.22 -0.36 17.78
CA ILE A 222 6.77 1.02 18.07
C ILE A 222 7.96 1.88 18.48
N THR A 223 8.87 1.36 19.30
CA THR A 223 10.07 2.07 19.76
C THR A 223 11.01 2.40 18.59
N ASP A 224 11.23 1.44 17.65
CA ASP A 224 12.03 1.68 16.44
C ASP A 224 11.44 2.84 15.62
N ARG A 225 10.13 2.79 15.37
CA ARG A 225 9.40 3.84 14.63
C ARG A 225 9.46 5.19 15.33
N ALA A 226 9.17 5.22 16.63
CA ALA A 226 9.17 6.44 17.44
C ALA A 226 10.55 7.05 17.57
N SER A 227 11.60 6.24 17.72
CA SER A 227 12.99 6.74 17.87
C SER A 227 13.52 7.50 16.66
N THR A 228 12.99 7.21 15.48
CA THR A 228 13.37 7.88 14.24
C THR A 228 12.35 8.94 13.83
N GLY A 229 11.06 8.68 14.04
CA GLY A 229 9.97 9.54 13.59
C GLY A 229 9.63 10.68 14.54
N LEU A 230 9.97 10.57 15.85
CA LEU A 230 9.68 11.57 16.86
C LEU A 230 10.97 12.21 17.41
N ALA A 231 10.84 13.42 17.95
CA ALA A 231 11.88 14.04 18.75
C ALA A 231 12.21 13.17 19.97
N ALA A 232 13.43 13.27 20.48
CA ALA A 232 13.88 12.51 21.66
C ALA A 232 12.95 12.74 22.86
N GLY A 233 12.38 11.66 23.39
CA GLY A 233 11.40 11.72 24.48
C GLY A 233 9.99 12.12 24.03
N GLY A 234 9.70 12.11 22.72
CA GLY A 234 8.40 12.45 22.15
C GLY A 234 7.26 11.50 22.54
N ILE A 235 7.58 10.30 23.01
CA ILE A 235 6.63 9.35 23.62
C ILE A 235 7.33 8.67 24.80
N ASP A 236 6.62 8.36 25.86
CA ASP A 236 7.17 7.60 26.97
C ASP A 236 6.96 6.10 26.83
N HIS A 237 7.70 5.33 27.64
CA HIS A 237 7.69 3.87 27.54
C HIS A 237 6.35 3.24 27.99
N GLU A 238 5.62 3.90 28.89
CA GLU A 238 4.31 3.43 29.35
C GLU A 238 3.30 3.51 28.21
N SER A 239 3.22 4.66 27.52
CA SER A 239 2.39 4.85 26.32
C SER A 239 2.72 3.86 25.20
N VAL A 240 4.01 3.54 24.98
CA VAL A 240 4.44 2.53 23.99
C VAL A 240 3.94 1.14 24.37
N ARG A 241 4.05 0.75 25.64
CA ARG A 241 3.54 -0.55 26.13
C ARG A 241 2.04 -0.64 26.02
N ASP A 242 1.33 0.42 26.39
CA ASP A 242 -0.10 0.51 26.30
C ASP A 242 -0.62 0.36 24.86
N LEU A 243 0.05 0.98 23.88
CA LEU A 243 -0.25 0.78 22.46
C LEU A 243 0.00 -0.66 22.03
N ALA A 244 1.12 -1.26 22.46
CA ALA A 244 1.47 -2.63 22.12
C ALA A 244 0.50 -3.67 22.71
N GLU A 245 0.03 -3.46 23.95
CA GLU A 245 -0.95 -4.32 24.59
C GLU A 245 -2.33 -4.20 23.93
N TRP A 246 -2.74 -2.96 23.63
CA TRP A 246 -4.03 -2.69 22.98
C TRP A 246 -4.11 -3.29 21.56
N ALA A 247 -3.01 -3.24 20.80
CA ALA A 247 -3.00 -3.69 19.41
C ALA A 247 -3.03 -5.22 19.25
N ASP A 248 -2.90 -5.98 20.31
CA ASP A 248 -3.06 -7.44 20.39
C ASP A 248 -2.38 -8.22 19.24
N GLY A 249 -1.12 -7.86 18.98
CA GLY A 249 -0.29 -8.51 17.95
C GLY A 249 -0.40 -7.94 16.54
N ASN A 250 -1.25 -6.94 16.30
CA ASN A 250 -1.42 -6.26 15.02
C ASN A 250 -0.50 -5.02 14.93
N ALA A 251 0.63 -5.13 14.24
CA ALA A 251 1.57 -4.01 14.10
C ALA A 251 0.99 -2.85 13.28
N HIS A 252 0.11 -3.12 12.32
CA HIS A 252 -0.53 -2.05 11.54
C HIS A 252 -1.38 -1.15 12.43
N ASP A 253 -2.21 -1.74 13.30
CA ASP A 253 -3.09 -0.98 14.19
C ASP A 253 -2.27 -0.22 15.23
N ALA A 254 -1.21 -0.84 15.80
CA ALA A 254 -0.28 -0.16 16.70
C ALA A 254 0.36 1.08 16.05
N LEU A 255 0.82 0.96 14.80
CA LEU A 255 1.45 2.05 14.06
C LEU A 255 0.44 3.10 13.60
N ALA A 256 -0.77 2.71 13.20
CA ALA A 256 -1.84 3.65 12.88
C ALA A 256 -2.23 4.49 14.10
N ALA A 257 -2.39 3.86 15.25
CA ALA A 257 -2.69 4.58 16.49
C ALA A 257 -1.53 5.51 16.93
N LEU A 258 -0.28 5.07 16.80
CA LEU A 258 0.91 5.92 17.06
C LEU A 258 0.94 7.13 16.12
N PHE A 259 0.70 6.90 14.83
CA PHE A 259 0.68 7.98 13.82
C PHE A 259 -0.38 9.03 14.15
N VAL A 260 -1.60 8.60 14.44
CA VAL A 260 -2.70 9.51 14.81
C VAL A 260 -2.42 10.22 16.14
N ALA A 261 -1.84 9.52 17.12
CA ALA A 261 -1.43 10.14 18.38
C ALA A 261 -0.39 11.24 18.18
N ALA A 262 0.57 11.02 17.26
CA ALA A 262 1.59 12.01 16.90
C ALA A 262 0.97 13.24 16.21
N VAL A 263 0.08 13.01 15.22
CA VAL A 263 -0.67 14.09 14.54
C VAL A 263 -1.52 14.89 15.53
N ALA A 264 -2.21 14.22 16.45
CA ALA A 264 -3.02 14.89 17.48
C ALA A 264 -2.17 15.73 18.44
N ALA A 265 -0.99 15.24 18.78
CA ALA A 265 -0.05 15.99 19.64
C ALA A 265 0.53 17.22 18.92
N GLU A 266 0.84 17.12 17.62
CA GLU A 266 1.24 18.28 16.81
C GLU A 266 0.12 19.32 16.70
N ALA A 267 -1.13 18.88 16.51
CA ALA A 267 -2.28 19.79 16.45
C ALA A 267 -2.52 20.54 17.79
N ASP A 268 -2.15 19.92 18.90
CA ASP A 268 -2.21 20.51 20.23
C ASP A 268 -0.95 21.35 20.58
N ASP A 269 0.01 21.55 19.67
CA ASP A 269 1.31 22.16 19.92
C ASP A 269 2.08 21.52 21.11
N ALA A 270 1.90 20.21 21.32
CA ALA A 270 2.50 19.49 22.44
C ALA A 270 3.95 19.06 22.12
N ASP A 271 4.82 19.12 23.14
CA ASP A 271 6.23 18.69 23.02
C ASP A 271 6.37 17.15 23.04
N ARG A 272 5.31 16.41 23.41
CA ARG A 272 5.29 14.96 23.53
C ARG A 272 3.87 14.40 23.37
N ILE A 273 3.80 13.15 22.98
CA ILE A 273 2.56 12.38 22.99
C ILE A 273 2.17 12.13 24.48
N ALA A 274 0.97 12.49 24.85
CA ALA A 274 0.38 12.23 26.16
C ALA A 274 -0.76 11.21 26.03
N ASP A 275 -1.25 10.65 27.16
CA ASP A 275 -2.30 9.61 27.20
C ASP A 275 -3.53 9.97 26.37
N ARG A 276 -3.99 11.23 26.44
CA ARG A 276 -5.14 11.69 25.64
C ARG A 276 -4.91 11.57 24.12
N HIS A 277 -3.66 11.70 23.67
CA HIS A 277 -3.32 11.53 22.25
C HIS A 277 -3.28 10.04 21.87
N VAL A 278 -2.79 9.19 22.78
CA VAL A 278 -2.84 7.73 22.63
C VAL A 278 -4.29 7.24 22.57
N ASP A 279 -5.14 7.71 23.46
CA ASP A 279 -6.58 7.39 23.46
C ASP A 279 -7.26 7.81 22.15
N ARG A 280 -6.90 8.98 21.61
CA ARG A 280 -7.39 9.45 20.32
C ARG A 280 -6.90 8.57 19.19
N GLY A 281 -5.63 8.14 19.21
CA GLY A 281 -5.07 7.21 18.23
C GLY A 281 -5.79 5.87 18.23
N ARG A 282 -6.04 5.29 19.40
CA ARG A 282 -6.80 4.04 19.55
C ARG A 282 -8.23 4.17 19.03
N ALA A 283 -8.90 5.29 19.35
CA ALA A 283 -10.28 5.53 18.95
C ALA A 283 -10.43 5.74 17.42
N ASP A 284 -9.39 6.16 16.73
CA ASP A 284 -9.38 6.35 15.27
C ASP A 284 -9.30 5.04 14.50
N VAL A 285 -8.78 3.97 15.10
CA VAL A 285 -8.67 2.65 14.48
C VAL A 285 -9.94 1.84 14.71
N PRO A 286 -10.71 1.51 13.66
CA PRO A 286 -11.93 0.70 13.80
C PRO A 286 -11.61 -0.72 14.34
N PRO A 287 -12.46 -1.32 15.18
CA PRO A 287 -12.24 -2.65 15.78
C PRO A 287 -12.03 -3.76 14.75
N ASP A 288 -12.78 -3.72 13.64
CA ASP A 288 -12.66 -4.66 12.51
C ASP A 288 -12.00 -3.96 11.30
N GLY A 289 -11.08 -3.04 11.57
CA GLY A 289 -10.43 -2.20 10.58
C GLY A 289 -9.60 -2.99 9.56
N VAL A 290 -9.48 -2.42 8.38
CA VAL A 290 -8.60 -2.94 7.33
C VAL A 290 -7.33 -2.13 7.25
N HIS A 291 -6.29 -2.73 6.68
CA HIS A 291 -5.05 -2.02 6.42
C HIS A 291 -5.29 -0.74 5.60
N LEU A 292 -4.69 0.35 6.04
CA LEU A 292 -4.79 1.65 5.40
C LEU A 292 -4.31 1.63 3.94
N ASP A 293 -3.32 0.77 3.65
CA ASP A 293 -2.81 0.54 2.29
C ASP A 293 -3.91 0.13 1.30
N ARG A 294 -4.95 -0.59 1.76
CA ARG A 294 -6.08 -0.96 0.91
C ARG A 294 -6.84 0.27 0.42
N ALA A 295 -7.03 1.27 1.28
CA ALA A 295 -7.64 2.53 0.90
C ALA A 295 -6.73 3.39 0.02
N LEU A 296 -5.42 3.41 0.32
CA LEU A 296 -4.44 4.16 -0.47
C LEU A 296 -4.10 3.51 -1.83
N ALA A 297 -4.42 2.23 -2.03
CA ALA A 297 -4.31 1.55 -3.32
C ALA A 297 -5.47 1.87 -4.28
N LEU A 298 -6.53 2.52 -3.82
CA LEU A 298 -7.68 2.91 -4.65
C LEU A 298 -7.29 3.98 -5.67
N SER A 299 -8.02 4.04 -6.79
CA SER A 299 -7.90 5.17 -7.73
C SER A 299 -8.32 6.48 -7.07
N GLU A 300 -7.76 7.60 -7.54
CA GLU A 300 -7.95 8.93 -6.98
C GLU A 300 -9.42 9.31 -6.75
N ASN A 301 -10.29 9.04 -7.73
CA ASN A 301 -11.71 9.32 -7.58
C ASN A 301 -12.39 8.51 -6.48
N ARG A 302 -11.97 7.25 -6.24
CA ARG A 302 -12.47 6.43 -5.13
C ARG A 302 -11.93 6.90 -3.80
N GLN A 303 -10.66 7.32 -3.74
CA GLN A 303 -10.06 7.93 -2.55
C GLN A 303 -10.79 9.23 -2.18
N ARG A 304 -11.12 10.08 -3.15
CA ARG A 304 -11.91 11.31 -2.92
C ARG A 304 -13.30 11.02 -2.35
N VAL A 305 -13.99 10.01 -2.91
CA VAL A 305 -15.32 9.62 -2.37
C VAL A 305 -15.18 9.08 -0.95
N LEU A 306 -14.17 8.27 -0.67
CA LEU A 306 -13.88 7.76 0.66
C LEU A 306 -13.55 8.91 1.64
N ALA A 307 -12.74 9.89 1.24
CA ALA A 307 -12.41 11.05 2.05
C ALA A 307 -13.65 11.89 2.41
N HIS A 308 -14.55 12.09 1.45
CA HIS A 308 -15.83 12.76 1.75
C HIS A 308 -16.71 11.95 2.70
N LEU A 309 -16.76 10.62 2.54
CA LEU A 309 -17.52 9.75 3.44
C LEU A 309 -16.93 9.77 4.86
N VAL A 310 -15.62 9.65 5.01
CA VAL A 310 -14.91 9.74 6.29
C VAL A 310 -15.21 11.07 6.97
N ALA A 311 -15.14 12.19 6.25
CA ALA A 311 -15.46 13.51 6.79
C ALA A 311 -16.94 13.67 7.17
N LEU A 312 -17.84 12.92 6.58
CA LEU A 312 -19.25 12.87 7.00
C LEU A 312 -19.41 12.02 8.26
N ASP A 313 -18.75 10.86 8.32
CA ASP A 313 -18.83 9.94 9.45
C ASP A 313 -18.29 10.54 10.75
N GLU A 314 -17.22 11.33 10.69
CA GLU A 314 -16.69 12.08 11.83
C GLU A 314 -17.68 13.13 12.39
N ARG A 315 -18.52 13.71 11.55
CA ARG A 315 -19.52 14.69 11.96
C ARG A 315 -20.78 14.04 12.52
N ARG A 316 -21.14 12.91 11.96
CA ARG A 316 -22.31 12.10 12.32
C ARG A 316 -22.07 10.69 11.77
N SER A 317 -22.33 9.67 12.56
CA SER A 317 -22.21 8.29 12.06
C SER A 317 -23.00 8.09 10.77
N THR A 318 -22.36 7.53 9.75
CA THR A 318 -22.98 7.21 8.46
C THR A 318 -23.72 5.87 8.46
N ALA A 319 -23.50 5.06 9.50
CA ALA A 319 -24.07 3.71 9.65
C ALA A 319 -25.62 3.66 9.60
N GLY A 320 -26.29 4.75 9.93
CA GLY A 320 -27.75 4.88 9.89
C GLY A 320 -28.30 5.62 8.66
N THR A 321 -27.45 6.08 7.73
CA THR A 321 -27.88 6.88 6.58
C THR A 321 -27.90 6.02 5.32
N PRO A 322 -29.02 5.97 4.56
CA PRO A 322 -29.09 5.24 3.31
C PRO A 322 -28.02 5.66 2.31
N ILE A 323 -27.41 4.69 1.60
CA ILE A 323 -26.37 4.96 0.57
C ILE A 323 -26.80 5.98 -0.47
N GLY A 324 -28.12 6.01 -0.84
CA GLY A 324 -28.64 6.99 -1.78
C GLY A 324 -28.51 8.43 -1.32
N ASP A 325 -28.77 8.67 -0.02
CA ASP A 325 -28.69 9.98 0.61
C ASP A 325 -27.23 10.42 0.77
N LEU A 326 -26.37 9.50 1.24
CA LEU A 326 -24.92 9.72 1.32
C LEU A 326 -24.33 10.06 -0.05
N ALA A 327 -24.75 9.33 -1.10
CA ALA A 327 -24.30 9.60 -2.46
C ALA A 327 -24.72 10.99 -2.95
N GLY A 328 -25.94 11.45 -2.60
CA GLY A 328 -26.39 12.81 -2.91
C GLY A 328 -25.56 13.88 -2.21
N GLU A 329 -25.26 13.69 -0.92
CA GLU A 329 -24.46 14.63 -0.14
C GLU A 329 -23.01 14.72 -0.61
N ILE A 330 -22.38 13.59 -0.95
CA ILE A 330 -21.02 13.55 -1.48
C ILE A 330 -20.98 14.17 -2.88
N ALA A 331 -21.95 13.85 -3.74
CA ALA A 331 -22.03 14.42 -5.09
C ALA A 331 -22.15 15.96 -5.05
N ALA A 332 -22.90 16.52 -4.10
CA ALA A 332 -23.03 17.96 -3.93
C ALA A 332 -21.70 18.66 -3.55
N ARG A 333 -20.69 17.92 -3.10
CA ARG A 333 -19.36 18.40 -2.67
C ARG A 333 -18.22 17.98 -3.59
N SER A 334 -18.52 17.24 -4.64
CA SER A 334 -17.55 16.72 -5.60
C SER A 334 -17.99 17.03 -7.02
N SER A 335 -17.11 16.83 -8.00
CA SER A 335 -17.43 16.93 -9.43
C SER A 335 -18.16 15.70 -9.99
N LEU A 336 -18.46 14.71 -9.13
CA LEU A 336 -19.05 13.42 -9.54
C LEU A 336 -20.58 13.46 -9.48
N THR A 337 -21.23 12.65 -10.34
CA THR A 337 -22.68 12.48 -10.29
C THR A 337 -23.09 11.57 -9.11
N THR A 338 -24.30 11.74 -8.59
CA THR A 338 -24.87 10.87 -7.53
C THR A 338 -24.81 9.39 -7.92
N GLY A 339 -25.08 9.06 -9.21
CA GLY A 339 -25.00 7.69 -9.70
C GLY A 339 -23.59 7.12 -9.64
N THR A 340 -22.58 7.90 -9.99
CA THR A 340 -21.16 7.52 -9.92
C THR A 340 -20.72 7.32 -8.47
N VAL A 341 -21.06 8.26 -7.59
CA VAL A 341 -20.73 8.15 -6.16
C VAL A 341 -21.38 6.93 -5.55
N LYS A 342 -22.67 6.69 -5.83
CA LYS A 342 -23.38 5.49 -5.35
C LYS A 342 -22.70 4.18 -5.80
N ARG A 343 -22.27 4.11 -7.05
CA ARG A 343 -21.52 2.98 -7.58
C ARG A 343 -20.21 2.80 -6.82
N PHE A 344 -19.44 3.86 -6.61
CA PHE A 344 -18.19 3.81 -5.87
C PHE A 344 -18.38 3.37 -4.42
N LEU A 345 -19.44 3.81 -3.73
CA LEU A 345 -19.73 3.34 -2.36
C LEU A 345 -19.99 1.82 -2.31
N TYR A 346 -20.68 1.24 -3.32
CA TYR A 346 -20.81 -0.20 -3.41
C TYR A 346 -19.49 -0.91 -3.71
N GLU A 347 -18.71 -0.42 -4.67
CA GLU A 347 -17.38 -0.97 -5.00
C GLU A 347 -16.41 -0.92 -3.80
N LEU A 348 -16.44 0.14 -3.00
CA LEU A 348 -15.65 0.27 -1.77
C LEU A 348 -16.07 -0.76 -0.71
N ALA A 349 -17.37 -1.05 -0.61
CA ALA A 349 -17.87 -2.09 0.29
C ALA A 349 -17.51 -3.50 -0.21
N GLU A 350 -17.56 -3.78 -1.52
CA GLU A 350 -17.12 -5.04 -2.12
C GLU A 350 -15.61 -5.26 -1.91
N ARG A 351 -14.82 -4.20 -1.98
CA ARG A 351 -13.39 -4.21 -1.66
C ARG A 351 -13.08 -4.27 -0.15
N GLY A 352 -14.09 -4.30 0.71
CA GLY A 352 -13.94 -4.38 2.16
C GLY A 352 -13.36 -3.11 2.82
N VAL A 353 -13.35 -1.97 2.13
CA VAL A 353 -12.93 -0.67 2.70
C VAL A 353 -14.05 -0.03 3.51
N LEU A 354 -15.29 -0.36 3.17
CA LEU A 354 -16.48 0.04 3.90
C LEU A 354 -17.21 -1.21 4.39
N GLU A 355 -17.76 -1.13 5.60
CA GLU A 355 -18.77 -2.07 6.07
C GLU A 355 -20.12 -1.73 5.44
N ARG A 356 -20.84 -2.74 4.96
CA ARG A 356 -22.20 -2.59 4.47
C ARG A 356 -23.20 -3.00 5.52
N ILE A 357 -24.04 -2.06 5.97
CA ILE A 357 -25.03 -2.23 7.00
C ILE A 357 -26.42 -2.28 6.36
N HIS A 358 -27.20 -3.31 6.69
CA HIS A 358 -28.59 -3.43 6.27
C HIS A 358 -29.48 -2.67 7.27
N LEU A 359 -30.23 -1.67 6.77
CA LEU A 359 -31.19 -0.93 7.59
C LEU A 359 -32.54 -1.64 7.60
N GLU A 360 -33.19 -1.69 8.75
CA GLU A 360 -34.57 -2.16 8.84
C GLU A 360 -35.52 -1.12 8.21
N SER A 361 -36.53 -1.60 7.47
CA SER A 361 -37.54 -0.75 6.86
C SER A 361 -38.92 -1.36 7.12
N ASP A 362 -39.84 -0.55 7.63
CA ASP A 362 -41.24 -0.95 7.89
C ASP A 362 -42.07 -1.04 6.59
N GLY A 363 -41.49 -0.88 5.41
CA GLY A 363 -42.18 -0.83 4.13
C GLY A 363 -42.02 -2.12 3.28
N SER A 364 -42.96 -2.34 2.33
CA SER A 364 -42.95 -3.48 1.41
C SER A 364 -41.94 -3.28 0.24
N GLY A 365 -40.68 -2.90 0.52
CA GLY A 365 -39.62 -2.67 -0.46
C GLY A 365 -38.33 -3.37 -0.07
N ARG A 366 -37.31 -3.33 -0.98
CA ARG A 366 -35.95 -3.79 -0.65
C ARG A 366 -35.38 -2.90 0.45
N ASN A 367 -34.94 -3.50 1.56
CA ASN A 367 -34.35 -2.77 2.67
C ASN A 367 -33.17 -1.88 2.19
N PRO A 368 -33.13 -0.62 2.60
CA PRO A 368 -31.99 0.24 2.25
C PRO A 368 -30.72 -0.26 2.94
N SER A 369 -29.58 0.07 2.36
CA SER A 369 -28.27 -0.21 2.98
C SER A 369 -27.59 1.11 3.32
N ALA A 370 -26.86 1.13 4.41
CA ALA A 370 -25.90 2.15 4.80
C ALA A 370 -24.47 1.63 4.64
N VAL A 371 -23.49 2.50 4.80
CA VAL A 371 -22.07 2.14 4.83
C VAL A 371 -21.35 2.90 5.94
N ALA A 372 -20.35 2.25 6.54
CA ALA A 372 -19.42 2.85 7.51
C ALA A 372 -17.96 2.61 7.07
N PRO A 373 -17.05 3.57 7.29
CA PRO A 373 -15.63 3.37 7.00
C PRO A 373 -15.00 2.31 7.91
N LEU A 374 -14.12 1.47 7.34
CA LEU A 374 -13.31 0.48 8.06
C LEU A 374 -11.83 0.86 8.12
N VAL A 375 -11.49 2.12 7.87
CA VAL A 375 -10.13 2.64 7.90
C VAL A 375 -9.96 3.70 8.98
N PRO A 376 -8.76 3.83 9.58
CA PRO A 376 -8.46 4.93 10.49
C PRO A 376 -8.64 6.28 9.78
N ALA A 377 -9.64 7.04 10.23
CA ALA A 377 -10.13 8.24 9.53
C ALA A 377 -9.07 9.34 9.44
N THR A 378 -8.45 9.67 10.58
CA THR A 378 -7.41 10.71 10.66
C THR A 378 -6.16 10.30 9.88
N ALA A 379 -5.69 9.04 10.05
CA ALA A 379 -4.52 8.55 9.33
C ALA A 379 -4.75 8.55 7.82
N PHE A 380 -5.93 8.13 7.36
CA PHE A 380 -6.28 8.13 5.93
C PHE A 380 -6.22 9.54 5.34
N ARG A 381 -6.83 10.54 5.98
CA ARG A 381 -6.81 11.92 5.50
C ARG A 381 -5.40 12.49 5.41
N GLU A 382 -4.64 12.36 6.50
CA GLU A 382 -3.28 12.89 6.58
C GLU A 382 -2.35 12.32 5.49
N LEU A 383 -2.49 11.02 5.19
CA LEU A 383 -1.67 10.38 4.16
C LEU A 383 -2.19 10.65 2.74
N THR A 384 -3.51 10.86 2.56
CA THR A 384 -4.09 11.20 1.26
C THR A 384 -3.78 12.66 0.91
N ASP A 385 -3.91 13.60 1.82
CA ASP A 385 -3.61 15.02 1.60
C ASP A 385 -2.14 15.22 1.25
N ALA A 386 -1.22 14.54 1.95
CA ALA A 386 0.20 14.55 1.64
C ALA A 386 0.51 14.01 0.23
N SER A 387 -0.22 12.99 -0.22
CA SER A 387 -0.05 12.40 -1.56
C SER A 387 -0.57 13.32 -2.67
N LEU A 388 -1.65 14.07 -2.42
CA LEU A 388 -2.23 15.02 -3.38
C LEU A 388 -1.41 16.31 -3.52
N GLU A 389 -0.73 16.75 -2.47
CA GLU A 389 0.16 17.92 -2.51
C GLU A 389 1.48 17.62 -3.22
N GLY A 390 1.93 16.35 -3.23
CA GLY A 390 3.19 15.90 -3.84
C GLY A 390 3.12 15.59 -5.33
N SER A 391 1.95 15.50 -5.95
CA SER A 391 1.79 15.24 -7.39
C SER A 391 1.72 16.54 -8.18
N PRO A 392 2.67 16.84 -9.10
CA PRO A 392 2.50 17.95 -10.04
C PRO A 392 1.30 17.63 -10.94
N GLY A 393 0.30 18.52 -10.91
CA GLY A 393 -0.95 18.37 -11.62
C GLY A 393 -0.73 18.04 -13.11
N THR A 394 -1.13 16.85 -13.53
CA THR A 394 -1.38 16.53 -14.92
C THR A 394 -2.72 17.16 -15.28
N ASP A 395 -2.65 18.28 -15.97
CA ASP A 395 -3.78 18.96 -16.61
C ASP A 395 -4.34 18.00 -17.69
N ASP A 396 -5.38 17.24 -17.36
CA ASP A 396 -6.19 16.49 -18.32
C ASP A 396 -7.05 17.47 -19.12
N THR A 397 -6.44 18.10 -20.13
CA THR A 397 -7.19 18.78 -21.20
C THR A 397 -7.82 17.70 -22.07
N ASP A 398 -9.08 17.41 -21.78
CA ASP A 398 -10.00 16.66 -22.62
C ASP A 398 -10.21 17.40 -23.95
N GLY A 399 -9.50 16.91 -24.97
CA GLY A 399 -9.56 17.40 -26.34
C GLY A 399 -10.79 16.87 -27.07
N SER A 400 -11.96 17.40 -26.79
CA SER A 400 -13.13 17.22 -27.66
C SER A 400 -12.97 18.02 -28.95
N THR A 401 -12.43 17.40 -29.98
CA THR A 401 -12.41 17.92 -31.35
C THR A 401 -13.72 17.54 -32.03
N GLU A 402 -14.65 18.51 -32.13
CA GLU A 402 -15.81 18.41 -33.03
C GLU A 402 -15.34 18.38 -34.49
N PRO A 403 -15.91 17.56 -35.38
CA PRO A 403 -15.64 17.60 -36.80
C PRO A 403 -16.44 18.76 -37.43
N ARG A 404 -15.75 19.77 -37.89
CA ARG A 404 -16.34 20.80 -38.77
C ARG A 404 -16.71 20.20 -40.12
N GLY A 405 -18.00 20.22 -40.43
CA GLY A 405 -18.56 19.85 -41.71
C GLY A 405 -18.03 20.73 -42.84
N SER A 406 -17.59 20.06 -43.89
CA SER A 406 -17.31 20.67 -45.18
C SER A 406 -18.62 21.02 -45.92
N THR A 407 -18.88 22.29 -46.14
CA THR A 407 -19.84 22.74 -47.15
C THR A 407 -19.09 23.01 -48.44
N ASP A 408 -19.37 22.18 -49.40
CA ASP A 408 -19.11 22.36 -50.80
C ASP A 408 -19.90 23.58 -51.35
N THR A 409 -19.27 24.46 -52.07
CA THR A 409 -19.94 25.33 -53.04
C THR A 409 -19.09 25.43 -54.30
N ALA A 410 -19.63 24.81 -55.32
CA ALA A 410 -19.21 24.97 -56.71
C ALA A 410 -19.59 26.38 -57.23
N GLY A 411 -18.82 26.87 -58.21
CA GLY A 411 -19.21 28.01 -58.99
C GLY A 411 -18.15 28.62 -59.87
N SER A 412 -18.18 28.24 -61.14
CA SER A 412 -17.62 28.88 -62.34
C SER A 412 -16.15 28.75 -62.61
#